data_357ff497681b5a698daa726b8f675990
#
_entry.id   357ff497681b5a698daa726b8f675990
#
_cell.length_a   1.000
_cell.length_b   1.000
_cell.length_c   1.000
_cell.angle_alpha   90.00
_cell.angle_beta   90.00
_cell.angle_gamma   90.00
#
_symmetry.space_group_name_H-M   'P 1'
#
loop_
_entity.id
_entity.type
_entity.pdbx_description
1 polymer ?
#
loop_
_entity_poly.entity_id
_entity_poly.type
_entity_poly.pdbx_seq_one_letter_code
_entity_poly.pdbx_strand_id
1 'polypeptide(L)'
;MSDKKLDQIRNRIDEIDRQLHELLNDRARQAQAVAEIKKAADPAAVFYRPSREARVLRGVIERNPGPLANETVARLFREIMSACLALESPVRVAYLGPEGTFTQDAVAKHFGGFVESVPLGAIDEVFREVEAAGTHYGVVPVENSLEGMVTHTLDMFTRSSLWICGEVVLPVHQCLMAAGGDPANVRRVYSHGQSLAQCREWLDSHLPQAQRIAVSSNAEAARQASGEKDAAAIAGSAAAEVYGLALLASNIEDDPSNTTRFLVIGREAVPASSSDKTSLLVANPNRPGALHALLEPFARHGVNLTRIESRPSRRSAWDYNFFLDVEGHAEEAPLRDVLEEVRSRAGFFRVLGSYPCPVY
;
A
#
# COMPACT_ATOMS: atom_id res chain seq x y z
N MET A 1 -30.51 -38.74 13.58
CA MET A 1 -29.14 -38.64 14.20
C MET A 1 -28.32 -37.47 13.64
N SER A 2 -28.47 -37.11 12.36
CA SER A 2 -27.74 -35.99 11.71
C SER A 2 -28.12 -34.64 12.33
N ASP A 3 -29.40 -34.35 12.53
CA ASP A 3 -29.90 -33.03 12.98
C ASP A 3 -29.42 -32.68 14.40
N LYS A 4 -29.45 -33.62 15.33
CA LYS A 4 -28.94 -33.41 16.71
C LYS A 4 -27.43 -33.09 16.76
N LYS A 5 -26.65 -33.73 15.89
CA LYS A 5 -25.21 -33.41 15.76
C LYS A 5 -25.00 -32.03 15.17
N LEU A 6 -25.77 -31.65 14.16
CA LEU A 6 -25.71 -30.33 13.54
C LEU A 6 -26.05 -29.23 14.53
N ASP A 7 -27.12 -29.42 15.32
CA ASP A 7 -27.52 -28.47 16.35
C ASP A 7 -26.48 -28.32 17.47
N GLN A 8 -25.83 -29.42 17.87
CA GLN A 8 -24.72 -29.35 18.83
C GLN A 8 -23.56 -28.51 18.30
N ILE A 9 -23.19 -28.67 17.00
CA ILE A 9 -22.12 -27.89 16.38
C ILE A 9 -22.52 -26.41 16.29
N ARG A 10 -23.74 -26.09 15.88
CA ARG A 10 -24.27 -24.71 15.84
C ARG A 10 -24.23 -24.05 17.21
N ASN A 11 -24.74 -24.72 18.25
CA ASN A 11 -24.69 -24.22 19.62
C ASN A 11 -23.25 -23.95 20.10
N ARG A 12 -22.28 -24.77 19.64
CA ARG A 12 -20.86 -24.53 19.94
C ARG A 12 -20.31 -23.31 19.20
N ILE A 13 -20.73 -23.08 17.96
CA ILE A 13 -20.37 -21.88 17.20
C ILE A 13 -20.94 -20.64 17.91
N ASP A 14 -22.20 -20.66 18.30
CA ASP A 14 -22.86 -19.53 19.00
C ASP A 14 -22.15 -19.19 20.32
N GLU A 15 -21.64 -20.21 21.03
CA GLU A 15 -20.85 -20.00 22.24
C GLU A 15 -19.48 -19.36 21.93
N ILE A 16 -18.81 -19.79 20.86
CA ILE A 16 -17.55 -19.18 20.40
C ILE A 16 -17.79 -17.74 19.97
N ASP A 17 -18.84 -17.46 19.23
CA ASP A 17 -19.18 -16.11 18.77
C ASP A 17 -19.42 -15.15 19.94
N ARG A 18 -20.06 -15.63 21.02
CA ARG A 18 -20.25 -14.84 22.24
C ARG A 18 -18.91 -14.50 22.91
N GLN A 19 -18.02 -15.49 23.02
CA GLN A 19 -16.68 -15.28 23.57
C GLN A 19 -15.85 -14.33 22.69
N LEU A 20 -15.90 -14.47 21.37
CA LEU A 20 -15.24 -13.54 20.43
C LEU A 20 -15.76 -12.11 20.61
N HIS A 21 -17.06 -11.91 20.72
CA HIS A 21 -17.67 -10.60 20.94
C HIS A 21 -17.18 -9.98 22.25
N GLU A 22 -17.14 -10.73 23.35
CA GLU A 22 -16.64 -10.26 24.64
C GLU A 22 -15.15 -9.86 24.55
N LEU A 23 -14.30 -10.72 23.97
CA LEU A 23 -12.87 -10.47 23.82
C LEU A 23 -12.56 -9.27 22.91
N LEU A 24 -13.32 -9.07 21.82
CA LEU A 24 -13.17 -7.91 20.96
C LEU A 24 -13.47 -6.61 21.70
N ASN A 25 -14.55 -6.58 22.49
CA ASN A 25 -14.88 -5.41 23.29
C ASN A 25 -13.91 -5.17 24.45
N ASP A 26 -13.36 -6.24 25.06
CA ASP A 26 -12.32 -6.10 26.07
C ASP A 26 -11.04 -5.50 25.45
N ARG A 27 -10.64 -6.00 24.28
CA ARG A 27 -9.50 -5.43 23.56
C ARG A 27 -9.70 -3.96 23.21
N ALA A 28 -10.90 -3.57 22.78
CA ALA A 28 -11.25 -2.18 22.49
C ALA A 28 -11.16 -1.29 23.75
N ARG A 29 -11.66 -1.75 24.89
CA ARG A 29 -11.52 -1.04 26.19
C ARG A 29 -10.04 -0.84 26.57
N GLN A 30 -9.18 -1.86 26.39
CA GLN A 30 -7.76 -1.73 26.65
C GLN A 30 -7.08 -0.73 25.70
N ALA A 31 -7.48 -0.68 24.44
CA ALA A 31 -7.00 0.29 23.48
C ALA A 31 -7.36 1.73 23.92
N GLN A 32 -8.61 1.97 24.32
CA GLN A 32 -9.04 3.27 24.86
C GLN A 32 -8.25 3.67 26.11
N ALA A 33 -8.01 2.75 27.05
CA ALA A 33 -7.20 3.03 28.23
C ALA A 33 -5.75 3.41 27.87
N VAL A 34 -5.16 2.75 26.87
CA VAL A 34 -3.83 3.14 26.33
C VAL A 34 -3.88 4.55 25.75
N ALA A 35 -4.94 4.89 25.02
CA ALA A 35 -5.11 6.22 24.46
C ALA A 35 -5.18 7.32 25.51
N GLU A 36 -5.93 7.10 26.60
CA GLU A 36 -6.02 8.04 27.72
C GLU A 36 -4.64 8.29 28.35
N ILE A 37 -3.87 7.23 28.61
CA ILE A 37 -2.53 7.34 29.17
C ILE A 37 -1.60 8.13 28.23
N LYS A 38 -1.63 7.84 26.92
CA LYS A 38 -0.79 8.54 25.94
C LYS A 38 -1.17 10.02 25.83
N LYS A 39 -2.48 10.34 25.75
CA LYS A 39 -2.96 11.73 25.66
C LYS A 39 -2.63 12.54 26.91
N ALA A 40 -2.64 11.89 28.08
CA ALA A 40 -2.22 12.55 29.33
C ALA A 40 -0.72 12.86 29.38
N ALA A 41 0.11 12.00 28.77
CA ALA A 41 1.55 12.20 28.69
C ALA A 41 1.95 13.18 27.57
N ASP A 42 1.29 13.11 26.41
CA ASP A 42 1.53 13.98 25.25
C ASP A 42 0.22 14.17 24.47
N PRO A 43 -0.37 15.36 24.48
CA PRO A 43 -1.58 15.67 23.69
C PRO A 43 -1.43 15.48 22.18
N ALA A 44 -0.19 15.52 21.66
CA ALA A 44 0.13 15.31 20.24
C ALA A 44 0.57 13.86 19.92
N ALA A 45 0.37 12.93 20.87
CA ALA A 45 0.83 11.55 20.72
C ALA A 45 0.29 10.89 19.43
N VAL A 46 1.19 10.26 18.69
CA VAL A 46 0.83 9.43 17.53
C VAL A 46 0.42 8.04 18.01
N PHE A 47 -0.80 7.63 17.62
CA PHE A 47 -1.40 6.36 18.08
C PHE A 47 -1.04 5.19 17.16
N TYR A 48 -1.05 5.39 15.85
CA TYR A 48 -0.65 4.38 14.89
C TYR A 48 0.88 4.16 14.94
N ARG A 49 1.28 2.92 15.12
CA ARG A 49 2.69 2.51 15.21
C ARG A 49 2.97 1.33 14.28
N PRO A 50 3.53 1.56 13.08
CA PRO A 50 3.79 0.52 12.09
C PRO A 50 4.58 -0.67 12.64
N SER A 51 5.65 -0.41 13.41
CA SER A 51 6.48 -1.47 14.00
C SER A 51 5.72 -2.33 15.03
N ARG A 52 4.79 -1.73 15.79
CA ARG A 52 3.94 -2.49 16.73
C ARG A 52 2.92 -3.34 16.00
N GLU A 53 2.28 -2.79 14.97
CA GLU A 53 1.33 -3.52 14.15
C GLU A 53 1.99 -4.73 13.50
N ALA A 54 3.13 -4.54 12.83
CA ALA A 54 3.87 -5.63 12.19
C ALA A 54 4.24 -6.73 13.20
N ARG A 55 4.67 -6.36 14.40
CA ARG A 55 4.98 -7.32 15.48
C ARG A 55 3.76 -8.11 15.93
N VAL A 56 2.61 -7.47 16.08
CA VAL A 56 1.36 -8.14 16.44
C VAL A 56 0.96 -9.12 15.36
N LEU A 57 0.97 -8.72 14.08
CA LEU A 57 0.60 -9.57 12.96
C LEU A 57 1.52 -10.77 12.82
N ARG A 58 2.85 -10.60 12.92
CA ARG A 58 3.80 -11.72 12.91
C ARG A 58 3.53 -12.69 14.06
N GLY A 59 3.36 -12.19 15.28
CA GLY A 59 3.05 -13.04 16.42
C GLY A 59 1.71 -13.77 16.34
N VAL A 60 0.72 -13.24 15.62
CA VAL A 60 -0.54 -13.91 15.34
C VAL A 60 -0.33 -15.04 14.34
N ILE A 61 0.44 -14.81 13.28
CA ILE A 61 0.79 -15.82 12.27
C ILE A 61 1.59 -16.97 12.89
N GLU A 62 2.61 -16.66 13.69
CA GLU A 62 3.45 -17.67 14.37
C GLU A 62 2.64 -18.62 15.28
N ARG A 63 1.55 -18.10 15.87
CA ARG A 63 0.66 -18.88 16.75
C ARG A 63 -0.51 -19.54 16.02
N ASN A 64 -0.63 -19.37 14.71
CA ASN A 64 -1.76 -19.90 13.95
C ASN A 64 -1.59 -21.37 13.62
N PRO A 65 -2.34 -22.31 14.24
CA PRO A 65 -2.27 -23.72 13.92
C PRO A 65 -3.16 -24.12 12.73
N GLY A 66 -3.85 -23.18 12.08
CA GLY A 66 -4.92 -23.48 11.14
C GLY A 66 -6.28 -23.70 11.83
N PRO A 67 -7.35 -23.98 11.11
CA PRO A 67 -7.49 -24.22 9.67
C PRO A 67 -7.50 -22.96 8.79
N LEU A 68 -7.59 -21.76 9.37
CA LEU A 68 -7.54 -20.51 8.59
C LEU A 68 -6.11 -20.28 8.07
N ALA A 69 -6.00 -19.82 6.81
CA ALA A 69 -4.72 -19.43 6.25
C ALA A 69 -4.12 -18.20 6.99
N ASN A 70 -2.80 -18.11 7.06
CA ASN A 70 -2.09 -17.03 7.73
C ASN A 70 -2.50 -15.64 7.21
N GLU A 71 -2.66 -15.50 5.90
CA GLU A 71 -3.11 -14.27 5.27
C GLU A 71 -4.51 -13.86 5.75
N THR A 72 -5.45 -14.82 5.85
CA THR A 72 -6.80 -14.57 6.35
C THR A 72 -6.77 -14.09 7.80
N VAL A 73 -5.98 -14.76 8.65
CA VAL A 73 -5.85 -14.39 10.07
C VAL A 73 -5.19 -13.01 10.21
N ALA A 74 -4.14 -12.72 9.45
CA ALA A 74 -3.48 -11.42 9.46
C ALA A 74 -4.45 -10.30 9.06
N ARG A 75 -5.27 -10.51 8.01
CA ARG A 75 -6.29 -9.54 7.57
C ARG A 75 -7.35 -9.29 8.65
N LEU A 76 -7.90 -10.34 9.27
CA LEU A 76 -8.86 -10.19 10.35
C LEU A 76 -8.28 -9.39 11.54
N PHE A 77 -7.05 -9.69 11.95
CA PHE A 77 -6.40 -8.97 13.03
C PHE A 77 -6.08 -7.51 12.67
N ARG A 78 -5.76 -7.20 11.40
CA ARG A 78 -5.60 -5.82 10.93
C ARG A 78 -6.91 -5.05 11.06
N GLU A 79 -8.05 -5.62 10.65
CA GLU A 79 -9.35 -4.96 10.81
C GLU A 79 -9.70 -4.73 12.29
N ILE A 80 -9.45 -5.70 13.18
CA ILE A 80 -9.63 -5.53 14.62
C ILE A 80 -8.74 -4.40 15.17
N MET A 81 -7.48 -4.32 14.74
CA MET A 81 -6.58 -3.26 15.16
C MET A 81 -7.01 -1.90 14.64
N SER A 82 -7.42 -1.82 13.37
CA SER A 82 -7.93 -0.60 12.74
C SER A 82 -9.19 -0.08 13.46
N ALA A 83 -10.15 -0.95 13.75
CA ALA A 83 -11.35 -0.59 14.50
C ALA A 83 -11.04 -0.07 15.91
N CYS A 84 -10.11 -0.70 16.64
CA CYS A 84 -9.69 -0.24 17.94
C CYS A 84 -8.96 1.11 17.86
N LEU A 85 -8.09 1.29 16.87
CA LEU A 85 -7.36 2.54 16.65
C LEU A 85 -8.29 3.71 16.33
N ALA A 86 -9.36 3.48 15.58
CA ALA A 86 -10.39 4.49 15.31
C ALA A 86 -11.07 5.00 16.59
N LEU A 87 -11.21 4.16 17.62
CA LEU A 87 -11.70 4.57 18.94
C LEU A 87 -10.69 5.40 19.75
N GLU A 88 -9.38 5.22 19.49
CA GLU A 88 -8.32 5.98 20.15
C GLU A 88 -8.19 7.38 19.54
N SER A 89 -7.99 7.43 18.24
CA SER A 89 -7.90 8.65 17.43
C SER A 89 -8.09 8.28 15.96
N PRO A 90 -9.04 8.90 15.25
CA PRO A 90 -9.21 8.65 13.83
C PRO A 90 -7.92 8.94 13.06
N VAL A 91 -7.43 7.95 12.33
CA VAL A 91 -6.25 8.12 11.46
C VAL A 91 -6.71 8.63 10.11
N ARG A 92 -6.18 9.78 9.69
CA ARG A 92 -6.43 10.36 8.37
C ARG A 92 -5.29 10.04 7.43
N VAL A 93 -5.59 9.50 6.25
CA VAL A 93 -4.62 9.04 5.25
C VAL A 93 -4.93 9.67 3.90
N ALA A 94 -4.01 10.52 3.41
CA ALA A 94 -4.09 11.07 2.06
C ALA A 94 -3.64 10.01 1.04
N TYR A 95 -4.26 10.00 -0.13
CA TYR A 95 -3.86 9.10 -1.20
C TYR A 95 -4.11 9.70 -2.59
N LEU A 96 -3.44 9.16 -3.61
CA LEU A 96 -3.69 9.55 -5.00
C LEU A 96 -5.05 9.01 -5.43
N GLY A 97 -6.04 9.93 -5.46
CA GLY A 97 -7.42 9.66 -5.86
C GLY A 97 -7.62 9.53 -7.37
N PRO A 98 -8.87 9.53 -7.78
CA PRO A 98 -10.09 9.64 -6.97
C PRO A 98 -10.43 8.34 -6.20
N GLU A 99 -11.61 8.31 -5.56
CA GLU A 99 -12.13 7.09 -4.91
C GLU A 99 -12.30 5.94 -5.92
N GLY A 100 -12.13 4.69 -5.47
CA GLY A 100 -12.19 3.49 -6.32
C GLY A 100 -10.89 3.20 -7.08
N THR A 101 -9.75 3.85 -6.73
CA THR A 101 -8.44 3.56 -7.31
C THR A 101 -7.68 2.47 -6.54
N PHE A 102 -6.72 1.80 -7.18
CA PHE A 102 -5.80 0.87 -6.52
C PHE A 102 -5.00 1.51 -5.38
N THR A 103 -4.82 2.84 -5.40
CA THR A 103 -4.18 3.53 -4.27
C THR A 103 -5.08 3.51 -3.03
N GLN A 104 -6.40 3.63 -3.19
CA GLN A 104 -7.35 3.46 -2.09
C GLN A 104 -7.34 2.02 -1.57
N ASP A 105 -7.27 1.01 -2.46
CA ASP A 105 -7.13 -0.39 -2.05
C ASP A 105 -5.84 -0.61 -1.24
N ALA A 106 -4.75 0.07 -1.61
CA ALA A 106 -3.50 0.03 -0.85
C ALA A 106 -3.64 0.67 0.54
N VAL A 107 -4.42 1.76 0.69
CA VAL A 107 -4.77 2.34 2.00
C VAL A 107 -5.51 1.31 2.85
N ALA A 108 -6.57 0.70 2.31
CA ALA A 108 -7.37 -0.29 3.02
C ALA A 108 -6.54 -1.55 3.38
N LYS A 109 -5.68 -2.00 2.47
CA LYS A 109 -4.78 -3.14 2.71
C LYS A 109 -3.79 -2.87 3.84
N HIS A 110 -3.28 -1.64 3.98
CA HIS A 110 -2.26 -1.29 4.98
C HIS A 110 -2.85 -0.93 6.33
N PHE A 111 -3.87 -0.08 6.34
CA PHE A 111 -4.43 0.50 7.57
C PHE A 111 -5.71 -0.19 8.07
N GLY A 112 -6.31 -1.07 7.26
CA GLY A 112 -7.66 -1.59 7.49
C GLY A 112 -8.77 -0.60 7.09
N GLY A 113 -10.02 -1.01 7.29
CA GLY A 113 -11.20 -0.29 6.80
C GLY A 113 -11.67 0.88 7.66
N PHE A 114 -11.08 1.11 8.86
CA PHE A 114 -11.57 2.09 9.83
C PHE A 114 -10.77 3.39 9.86
N VAL A 115 -10.05 3.73 8.79
CA VAL A 115 -9.33 5.01 8.64
C VAL A 115 -10.12 5.98 7.77
N GLU A 116 -9.93 7.28 8.01
CA GLU A 116 -10.46 8.32 7.14
C GLU A 116 -9.51 8.52 5.95
N SER A 117 -9.89 8.03 4.78
CA SER A 117 -9.12 8.17 3.56
C SER A 117 -9.49 9.45 2.81
N VAL A 118 -8.48 10.25 2.42
CA VAL A 118 -8.63 11.57 1.78
C VAL A 118 -8.07 11.50 0.36
N PRO A 119 -8.92 11.47 -0.68
CA PRO A 119 -8.47 11.45 -2.07
C PRO A 119 -7.93 12.82 -2.50
N LEU A 120 -6.77 12.85 -3.15
CA LEU A 120 -6.14 14.04 -3.70
C LEU A 120 -5.82 13.86 -5.19
N GLY A 121 -5.78 14.96 -5.93
CA GLY A 121 -5.67 14.94 -7.39
C GLY A 121 -4.28 14.62 -7.93
N ALA A 122 -3.23 14.79 -7.10
CA ALA A 122 -1.84 14.63 -7.53
C ALA A 122 -0.94 14.11 -6.40
N ILE A 123 0.15 13.44 -6.77
CA ILE A 123 1.14 12.89 -5.81
C ILE A 123 1.75 14.00 -4.95
N ASP A 124 2.09 15.14 -5.53
CA ASP A 124 2.67 16.26 -4.77
C ASP A 124 1.66 16.88 -3.78
N GLU A 125 0.35 16.80 -4.04
CA GLU A 125 -0.67 17.18 -3.07
C GLU A 125 -0.69 16.24 -1.87
N VAL A 126 -0.51 14.93 -2.09
CA VAL A 126 -0.41 13.95 -0.99
C VAL A 126 0.78 14.27 -0.08
N PHE A 127 1.95 14.56 -0.66
CA PHE A 127 3.11 14.97 0.13
C PHE A 127 2.85 16.25 0.91
N ARG A 128 2.31 17.29 0.27
CA ARG A 128 2.01 18.58 0.93
C ARG A 128 0.99 18.44 2.06
N GLU A 129 -0.05 17.62 1.88
CA GLU A 129 -1.09 17.40 2.88
C GLU A 129 -0.52 16.75 4.15
N VAL A 130 0.40 15.78 3.99
CA VAL A 130 1.10 15.14 5.12
C VAL A 130 2.09 16.11 5.79
N GLU A 131 2.85 16.89 5.01
CA GLU A 131 3.79 17.90 5.52
C GLU A 131 3.08 18.99 6.32
N ALA A 132 1.91 19.43 5.83
CA ALA A 132 1.08 20.43 6.49
C ALA A 132 0.30 19.88 7.71
N ALA A 133 0.47 18.60 8.06
CA ALA A 133 -0.27 17.92 9.12
C ALA A 133 -1.81 17.87 8.92
N GLY A 134 -2.30 18.09 7.70
CA GLY A 134 -3.71 17.93 7.35
C GLY A 134 -4.14 16.48 7.39
N THR A 135 -3.22 15.55 7.07
CA THR A 135 -3.37 14.10 7.31
C THR A 135 -2.18 13.56 8.09
N HIS A 136 -2.35 12.36 8.68
CA HIS A 136 -1.29 11.72 9.47
C HIS A 136 -0.28 11.01 8.56
N TYR A 137 -0.78 10.34 7.52
CA TYR A 137 -0.02 9.56 6.55
C TYR A 137 -0.48 9.85 5.13
N GLY A 138 0.37 9.47 4.17
CA GLY A 138 0.02 9.47 2.75
C GLY A 138 0.36 8.12 2.13
N VAL A 139 -0.39 7.72 1.11
CA VAL A 139 -0.09 6.53 0.29
C VAL A 139 0.09 6.96 -1.15
N VAL A 140 1.25 6.62 -1.72
CA VAL A 140 1.62 6.99 -3.09
C VAL A 140 2.19 5.79 -3.85
N PRO A 141 1.86 5.63 -5.15
CA PRO A 141 2.45 4.59 -5.98
C PRO A 141 3.93 4.91 -6.24
N VAL A 142 4.79 3.90 -6.21
CA VAL A 142 6.22 4.06 -6.50
C VAL A 142 6.71 3.23 -7.67
N GLU A 143 6.06 2.08 -7.93
CA GLU A 143 6.46 1.15 -8.97
C GLU A 143 5.30 0.27 -9.41
N ASN A 144 5.20 0.02 -10.70
CA ASN A 144 4.37 -1.04 -11.26
C ASN A 144 5.27 -2.06 -11.97
N SER A 145 4.99 -3.35 -11.82
CA SER A 145 5.84 -4.42 -12.35
C SER A 145 5.94 -4.44 -13.87
N LEU A 146 4.96 -3.90 -14.59
CA LEU A 146 4.93 -3.84 -16.05
C LEU A 146 5.38 -2.48 -16.60
N GLU A 147 5.01 -1.39 -15.92
CA GLU A 147 5.25 -0.01 -16.38
C GLU A 147 6.55 0.60 -15.79
N GLY A 148 7.10 -0.04 -14.75
CA GLY A 148 8.29 0.46 -14.05
C GLY A 148 7.97 1.55 -13.02
N MET A 149 8.91 2.49 -12.89
CA MET A 149 8.92 3.47 -11.79
C MET A 149 7.96 4.63 -11.98
N VAL A 150 7.24 4.99 -10.93
CA VAL A 150 6.51 6.25 -10.83
C VAL A 150 7.50 7.37 -10.48
N THR A 151 8.08 7.94 -11.54
CA THR A 151 9.19 8.91 -11.44
C THR A 151 8.84 10.14 -10.61
N HIS A 152 7.57 10.57 -10.64
CA HIS A 152 7.11 11.73 -9.86
C HIS A 152 7.23 11.51 -8.35
N THR A 153 6.91 10.31 -7.86
CA THR A 153 7.08 9.94 -6.44
C THR A 153 8.54 10.01 -6.01
N LEU A 154 9.46 9.50 -6.84
CA LEU A 154 10.89 9.59 -6.55
C LEU A 154 11.40 11.04 -6.53
N ASP A 155 10.93 11.87 -7.48
CA ASP A 155 11.29 13.29 -7.53
C ASP A 155 10.81 14.03 -6.26
N MET A 156 9.63 13.67 -5.71
CA MET A 156 9.16 14.23 -4.44
C MET A 156 10.09 13.92 -3.27
N PHE A 157 10.62 12.70 -3.17
CA PHE A 157 11.56 12.36 -2.11
C PHE A 157 12.88 13.14 -2.16
N THR A 158 13.24 13.75 -3.28
CA THR A 158 14.42 14.63 -3.33
C THR A 158 14.22 15.95 -2.61
N ARG A 159 12.98 16.36 -2.34
CA ARG A 159 12.59 17.66 -1.82
C ARG A 159 11.88 17.59 -0.47
N SER A 160 11.06 16.55 -0.27
CA SER A 160 10.25 16.35 0.93
C SER A 160 11.08 15.92 2.13
N SER A 161 10.67 16.34 3.33
CA SER A 161 11.26 15.90 4.60
C SER A 161 10.58 14.67 5.19
N LEU A 162 9.51 14.17 4.57
CA LEU A 162 8.76 13.01 5.04
C LEU A 162 9.60 11.74 5.04
N TRP A 163 9.21 10.82 5.91
CA TRP A 163 9.78 9.50 6.04
C TRP A 163 8.91 8.46 5.33
N ILE A 164 9.53 7.44 4.77
CA ILE A 164 8.83 6.22 4.38
C ILE A 164 8.59 5.42 5.65
N CYS A 165 7.31 5.14 5.95
CA CYS A 165 6.85 4.45 7.16
C CYS A 165 6.39 3.03 6.90
N GLY A 166 6.22 2.65 5.63
CA GLY A 166 5.77 1.32 5.21
C GLY A 166 5.71 1.18 3.70
N GLU A 167 5.48 -0.04 3.26
CA GLU A 167 5.22 -0.34 1.86
C GLU A 167 4.03 -1.30 1.73
N VAL A 168 3.34 -1.21 0.61
CA VAL A 168 2.24 -2.11 0.22
C VAL A 168 2.52 -2.62 -1.17
N VAL A 169 2.45 -3.92 -1.36
CA VAL A 169 2.45 -4.55 -2.68
C VAL A 169 1.05 -5.06 -2.95
N LEU A 170 0.44 -4.57 -4.02
CA LEU A 170 -0.94 -4.90 -4.39
C LEU A 170 -0.96 -5.56 -5.77
N PRO A 171 -1.49 -6.79 -5.91
CA PRO A 171 -1.82 -7.34 -7.22
C PRO A 171 -2.83 -6.42 -7.92
N VAL A 172 -2.64 -6.17 -9.20
CA VAL A 172 -3.53 -5.32 -10.00
C VAL A 172 -4.43 -6.21 -10.84
N HIS A 173 -5.65 -6.43 -10.36
CA HIS A 173 -6.67 -7.17 -11.07
C HIS A 173 -7.65 -6.23 -11.73
N GLN A 174 -7.85 -6.41 -13.03
CA GLN A 174 -8.77 -5.61 -13.83
C GLN A 174 -10.13 -6.32 -13.92
N CYS A 175 -11.19 -5.57 -13.67
CA CYS A 175 -12.56 -6.06 -13.77
C CYS A 175 -13.33 -5.26 -14.80
N LEU A 176 -14.16 -5.93 -15.61
CA LEU A 176 -15.15 -5.28 -16.42
C LEU A 176 -16.42 -5.06 -15.60
N MET A 177 -16.93 -3.84 -15.58
CA MET A 177 -18.12 -3.46 -14.82
C MET A 177 -19.02 -2.51 -15.60
N ALA A 178 -20.34 -2.57 -15.36
CA ALA A 178 -21.32 -1.71 -16.03
C ALA A 178 -22.53 -1.43 -15.13
N ALA A 179 -23.32 -0.40 -15.48
CA ALA A 179 -24.59 -0.11 -14.80
C ALA A 179 -25.66 -1.16 -15.09
N GLY A 180 -25.57 -1.88 -16.22
CA GLY A 180 -26.43 -3.01 -16.59
C GLY A 180 -25.66 -4.33 -16.51
N GLY A 181 -26.35 -5.42 -16.08
CA GLY A 181 -25.71 -6.71 -15.84
C GLY A 181 -25.47 -7.58 -17.09
N ASP A 182 -25.76 -7.10 -18.30
CA ASP A 182 -25.65 -7.89 -19.54
C ASP A 182 -24.52 -7.40 -20.44
N PRO A 183 -23.41 -8.19 -20.58
CA PRO A 183 -22.29 -7.85 -21.45
C PRO A 183 -22.66 -7.64 -22.92
N ALA A 184 -23.74 -8.27 -23.40
CA ALA A 184 -24.18 -8.17 -24.81
C ALA A 184 -24.61 -6.74 -25.19
N ASN A 185 -24.95 -5.92 -24.22
CA ASN A 185 -25.35 -4.53 -24.42
C ASN A 185 -24.19 -3.54 -24.47
N VAL A 186 -22.97 -3.97 -24.13
CA VAL A 186 -21.79 -3.11 -24.08
C VAL A 186 -21.35 -2.68 -25.47
N ARG A 187 -21.37 -1.38 -25.74
CA ARG A 187 -20.91 -0.76 -26.99
C ARG A 187 -19.66 0.09 -26.80
N ARG A 188 -19.41 0.55 -25.57
CA ARG A 188 -18.26 1.39 -25.19
C ARG A 188 -17.59 0.83 -23.96
N VAL A 189 -16.27 0.82 -23.94
CA VAL A 189 -15.46 0.42 -22.80
C VAL A 189 -14.52 1.57 -22.44
N TYR A 190 -14.72 2.16 -21.29
CA TYR A 190 -13.89 3.20 -20.72
C TYR A 190 -12.80 2.61 -19.83
N SER A 191 -11.58 3.10 -19.90
CA SER A 191 -10.54 2.85 -18.92
C SER A 191 -9.35 3.79 -19.11
N HIS A 192 -8.39 3.78 -18.18
CA HIS A 192 -7.09 4.36 -18.43
C HIS A 192 -6.40 3.63 -19.60
N GLY A 193 -5.64 4.38 -20.41
CA GLY A 193 -5.01 3.80 -21.62
C GLY A 193 -4.16 2.56 -21.33
N GLN A 194 -3.47 2.53 -20.19
CA GLN A 194 -2.67 1.37 -19.77
C GLN A 194 -3.54 0.15 -19.49
N SER A 195 -4.65 0.30 -18.76
CA SER A 195 -5.54 -0.81 -18.44
C SER A 195 -6.25 -1.36 -19.70
N LEU A 196 -6.57 -0.49 -20.67
CA LEU A 196 -7.04 -0.95 -22.00
C LEU A 196 -5.99 -1.80 -22.71
N ALA A 197 -4.72 -1.43 -22.63
CA ALA A 197 -3.62 -2.19 -23.21
C ALA A 197 -3.39 -3.53 -22.50
N GLN A 198 -3.50 -3.55 -21.16
CA GLN A 198 -3.34 -4.74 -20.31
C GLN A 198 -4.48 -5.76 -20.45
N CYS A 199 -5.64 -5.37 -20.99
CA CYS A 199 -6.81 -6.23 -21.21
C CYS A 199 -7.13 -6.40 -22.69
N ARG A 200 -6.16 -6.16 -23.56
CA ARG A 200 -6.40 -6.12 -25.01
C ARG A 200 -6.87 -7.46 -25.56
N GLU A 201 -6.20 -8.55 -25.21
CA GLU A 201 -6.50 -9.90 -25.74
C GLU A 201 -7.88 -10.37 -25.26
N TRP A 202 -8.20 -10.10 -23.99
CA TRP A 202 -9.52 -10.39 -23.45
C TRP A 202 -10.62 -9.60 -24.16
N LEU A 203 -10.43 -8.29 -24.39
CA LEU A 203 -11.39 -7.44 -25.10
C LEU A 203 -11.56 -7.84 -26.56
N ASP A 204 -10.49 -8.22 -27.24
CA ASP A 204 -10.54 -8.69 -28.62
C ASP A 204 -11.38 -9.97 -28.78
N SER A 205 -11.34 -10.83 -27.76
CA SER A 205 -12.05 -12.11 -27.75
C SER A 205 -13.52 -12.00 -27.34
N HIS A 206 -13.84 -11.11 -26.34
CA HIS A 206 -15.16 -11.06 -25.72
C HIS A 206 -16.01 -9.86 -26.14
N LEU A 207 -15.39 -8.73 -26.49
CA LEU A 207 -16.06 -7.50 -26.88
C LEU A 207 -15.40 -6.87 -28.12
N PRO A 208 -15.26 -7.62 -29.26
CA PRO A 208 -14.50 -7.13 -30.40
C PRO A 208 -15.14 -5.92 -31.09
N GLN A 209 -16.45 -5.69 -30.89
CA GLN A 209 -17.18 -4.57 -31.47
C GLN A 209 -17.31 -3.35 -30.58
N ALA A 210 -16.90 -3.45 -29.31
CA ALA A 210 -16.97 -2.34 -28.39
C ALA A 210 -15.89 -1.29 -28.67
N GLN A 211 -16.28 -0.03 -28.70
CA GLN A 211 -15.36 1.09 -28.82
C GLN A 211 -14.57 1.25 -27.51
N ARG A 212 -13.24 1.25 -27.58
CA ARG A 212 -12.34 1.47 -26.44
C ARG A 212 -12.01 2.95 -26.33
N ILE A 213 -12.31 3.54 -25.18
CA ILE A 213 -12.17 4.98 -24.94
C ILE A 213 -11.25 5.20 -23.76
N ALA A 214 -10.09 5.79 -24.02
CA ALA A 214 -9.15 6.13 -22.96
C ALA A 214 -9.61 7.39 -22.20
N VAL A 215 -9.57 7.29 -20.86
CA VAL A 215 -9.88 8.38 -19.94
C VAL A 215 -8.72 8.58 -18.94
N SER A 216 -8.81 9.59 -18.08
CA SER A 216 -7.73 10.00 -17.19
C SER A 216 -7.39 8.99 -16.09
N SER A 217 -8.35 8.14 -15.68
CA SER A 217 -8.14 7.10 -14.66
C SER A 217 -9.21 6.01 -14.76
N ASN A 218 -8.93 4.84 -14.15
CA ASN A 218 -9.90 3.74 -14.08
C ASN A 218 -11.14 4.12 -13.25
N ALA A 219 -10.97 4.90 -12.21
CA ALA A 219 -12.09 5.40 -11.40
C ALA A 219 -12.96 6.40 -12.17
N GLU A 220 -12.35 7.27 -13.00
CA GLU A 220 -13.09 8.15 -13.92
C GLU A 220 -13.86 7.34 -14.96
N ALA A 221 -13.27 6.23 -15.44
CA ALA A 221 -13.95 5.30 -16.33
C ALA A 221 -15.21 4.69 -15.68
N ALA A 222 -15.09 4.24 -14.43
CA ALA A 222 -16.22 3.70 -13.67
C ALA A 222 -17.32 4.77 -13.45
N ARG A 223 -16.92 6.00 -13.11
CA ARG A 223 -17.83 7.13 -12.96
C ARG A 223 -18.60 7.44 -14.26
N GLN A 224 -17.93 7.44 -15.41
CA GLN A 224 -18.60 7.67 -16.70
C GLN A 224 -19.55 6.53 -17.05
N ALA A 225 -19.10 5.28 -16.91
CA ALA A 225 -19.92 4.11 -17.20
C ALA A 225 -21.17 4.01 -16.30
N SER A 226 -21.15 4.53 -15.08
CA SER A 226 -22.32 4.54 -14.18
C SER A 226 -23.49 5.38 -14.71
N GLY A 227 -23.21 6.38 -15.55
CA GLY A 227 -24.22 7.22 -16.18
C GLY A 227 -24.78 6.71 -17.52
N GLU A 228 -24.26 5.59 -18.06
CA GLU A 228 -24.53 5.15 -19.41
C GLU A 228 -24.93 3.66 -19.46
N LYS A 229 -26.06 3.34 -20.12
CA LYS A 229 -26.59 1.97 -20.15
C LYS A 229 -25.84 1.01 -21.07
N ASP A 230 -25.17 1.52 -22.07
CA ASP A 230 -24.45 0.75 -23.11
C ASP A 230 -22.92 0.86 -22.96
N ALA A 231 -22.46 1.35 -21.80
CA ALA A 231 -21.07 1.50 -21.50
C ALA A 231 -20.62 0.59 -20.34
N ALA A 232 -19.38 0.14 -20.40
CA ALA A 232 -18.68 -0.56 -19.34
C ALA A 232 -17.38 0.18 -19.01
N ALA A 233 -16.86 -0.07 -17.82
CA ALA A 233 -15.54 0.37 -17.40
C ALA A 233 -14.63 -0.81 -17.09
N ILE A 234 -13.32 -0.62 -17.29
CA ILE A 234 -12.30 -1.51 -16.73
C ILE A 234 -11.64 -0.77 -15.57
N ALA A 235 -11.74 -1.36 -14.37
CA ALA A 235 -11.16 -0.82 -13.13
C ALA A 235 -10.92 -1.94 -12.11
N GLY A 236 -10.33 -1.61 -10.96
CA GLY A 236 -10.28 -2.49 -9.80
C GLY A 236 -11.69 -2.75 -9.23
N SER A 237 -11.89 -3.89 -8.58
CA SER A 237 -13.21 -4.31 -8.09
C SER A 237 -13.85 -3.30 -7.12
N ALA A 238 -13.08 -2.59 -6.32
CA ALA A 238 -13.58 -1.55 -5.41
C ALA A 238 -14.33 -0.42 -6.13
N ALA A 239 -13.97 -0.10 -7.37
CA ALA A 239 -14.68 0.90 -8.15
C ALA A 239 -16.14 0.52 -8.43
N ALA A 240 -16.45 -0.77 -8.49
CA ALA A 240 -17.82 -1.24 -8.70
C ALA A 240 -18.72 -0.84 -7.51
N GLU A 241 -18.25 -1.00 -6.28
CA GLU A 241 -18.98 -0.62 -5.07
C GLU A 241 -19.16 0.91 -4.99
N VAL A 242 -18.06 1.66 -5.21
CA VAL A 242 -18.06 3.13 -5.13
C VAL A 242 -19.03 3.75 -6.13
N TYR A 243 -19.10 3.23 -7.36
CA TYR A 243 -19.92 3.81 -8.43
C TYR A 243 -21.22 3.06 -8.71
N GLY A 244 -21.56 2.08 -7.89
CA GLY A 244 -22.81 1.32 -8.03
C GLY A 244 -22.91 0.50 -9.31
N LEU A 245 -21.79 -0.07 -9.77
CA LEU A 245 -21.71 -0.88 -10.98
C LEU A 245 -21.74 -2.38 -10.67
N ALA A 246 -22.30 -3.17 -11.58
CA ALA A 246 -22.25 -4.62 -11.51
C ALA A 246 -20.97 -5.14 -12.15
N LEU A 247 -20.27 -6.08 -11.50
CA LEU A 247 -19.14 -6.79 -12.09
C LEU A 247 -19.65 -7.75 -13.17
N LEU A 248 -19.18 -7.58 -14.41
CA LEU A 248 -19.49 -8.44 -15.55
C LEU A 248 -18.44 -9.54 -15.73
N ALA A 249 -17.17 -9.23 -15.50
CA ALA A 249 -16.05 -10.16 -15.52
C ALA A 249 -14.95 -9.69 -14.58
N SER A 250 -14.23 -10.62 -13.99
CA SER A 250 -13.10 -10.35 -13.08
C SER A 250 -11.82 -10.95 -13.64
N ASN A 251 -10.68 -10.32 -13.29
CA ASN A 251 -9.34 -10.77 -13.67
C ASN A 251 -9.20 -10.89 -15.17
N ILE A 252 -9.52 -9.79 -15.89
CA ILE A 252 -9.51 -9.74 -17.36
C ILE A 252 -8.18 -9.22 -17.92
N GLU A 253 -7.21 -8.96 -17.07
CA GLU A 253 -5.84 -8.61 -17.47
C GLU A 253 -5.16 -9.76 -18.22
N ASP A 254 -4.39 -9.43 -19.26
CA ASP A 254 -3.67 -10.39 -20.10
C ASP A 254 -2.47 -11.00 -19.33
N ASP A 255 -1.89 -10.26 -18.37
CA ASP A 255 -0.82 -10.72 -17.48
C ASP A 255 -1.26 -10.65 -16.00
N PRO A 256 -1.54 -11.80 -15.34
CA PRO A 256 -1.98 -11.84 -13.94
C PRO A 256 -0.86 -11.54 -12.93
N SER A 257 0.40 -11.44 -13.37
CA SER A 257 1.54 -11.12 -12.48
C SER A 257 1.70 -9.63 -12.19
N ASN A 258 0.82 -8.77 -12.76
CA ASN A 258 0.87 -7.33 -12.57
C ASN A 258 0.69 -6.95 -11.10
N THR A 259 1.68 -6.26 -10.56
CA THR A 259 1.66 -5.76 -9.19
C THR A 259 2.06 -4.28 -9.15
N THR A 260 1.47 -3.53 -8.22
CA THR A 260 1.91 -2.16 -7.94
C THR A 260 2.41 -2.08 -6.50
N ARG A 261 3.56 -1.46 -6.33
CA ARG A 261 4.15 -1.13 -5.04
C ARG A 261 3.80 0.30 -4.68
N PHE A 262 3.31 0.48 -3.46
CA PHE A 262 3.00 1.78 -2.87
C PHE A 262 3.87 2.02 -1.65
N LEU A 263 4.18 3.28 -1.38
CA LEU A 263 4.87 3.70 -0.16
C LEU A 263 3.91 4.45 0.73
N VAL A 264 4.01 4.16 2.02
CA VAL A 264 3.36 4.91 3.09
C VAL A 264 4.33 5.97 3.58
N ILE A 265 3.93 7.24 3.53
CA ILE A 265 4.74 8.38 3.96
C ILE A 265 4.15 9.02 5.21
N GLY A 266 5.01 9.51 6.09
CA GLY A 266 4.63 10.15 7.35
C GLY A 266 5.70 11.11 7.85
N ARG A 267 5.40 11.82 8.94
CA ARG A 267 6.30 12.83 9.52
C ARG A 267 7.36 12.28 10.46
N GLU A 268 7.18 11.07 10.97
CA GLU A 268 8.05 10.46 11.97
C GLU A 268 8.76 9.23 11.45
N ALA A 269 9.98 9.01 11.89
CA ALA A 269 10.70 7.76 11.66
C ALA A 269 10.03 6.60 12.41
N VAL A 270 10.11 5.40 11.85
CA VAL A 270 9.54 4.19 12.44
C VAL A 270 10.64 3.43 13.19
N PRO A 271 10.42 3.04 14.45
CA PRO A 271 11.36 2.20 15.19
C PRO A 271 11.46 0.78 14.62
N ALA A 272 12.57 0.11 14.89
CA ALA A 272 12.82 -1.25 14.43
C ALA A 272 11.73 -2.26 14.83
N SER A 273 11.46 -3.21 13.91
CA SER A 273 10.41 -4.22 14.05
C SER A 273 10.90 -5.67 13.93
N SER A 274 12.20 -5.90 13.88
CA SER A 274 12.89 -7.19 13.69
C SER A 274 12.90 -7.77 12.26
N SER A 275 12.15 -7.20 11.34
CA SER A 275 12.21 -7.53 9.90
C SER A 275 11.83 -6.28 9.14
N ASP A 276 12.85 -5.52 8.78
CA ASP A 276 12.71 -4.17 8.26
C ASP A 276 13.43 -4.03 6.92
N LYS A 277 13.03 -3.03 6.18
CA LYS A 277 13.67 -2.54 4.97
C LYS A 277 14.03 -1.07 5.17
N THR A 278 15.15 -0.65 4.62
CA THR A 278 15.58 0.76 4.63
C THR A 278 15.69 1.27 3.21
N SER A 279 15.03 2.40 2.93
CA SER A 279 15.15 3.12 1.67
C SER A 279 16.11 4.29 1.82
N LEU A 280 17.00 4.44 0.85
CA LEU A 280 18.08 5.42 0.83
C LEU A 280 18.03 6.26 -0.44
N LEU A 281 18.45 7.50 -0.32
CA LEU A 281 18.78 8.38 -1.44
C LEU A 281 20.26 8.74 -1.33
N VAL A 282 21.05 8.31 -2.32
CA VAL A 282 22.49 8.59 -2.38
C VAL A 282 22.86 9.18 -3.73
N ALA A 283 23.86 10.04 -3.76
CA ALA A 283 24.40 10.57 -5.00
C ALA A 283 25.92 10.73 -4.91
N ASN A 284 26.58 10.52 -6.06
CA ASN A 284 28.00 10.79 -6.25
C ASN A 284 28.21 11.51 -7.58
N PRO A 285 29.26 12.33 -7.68
CA PRO A 285 29.71 12.87 -8.97
C PRO A 285 29.97 11.73 -9.97
N ASN A 286 29.60 11.93 -11.22
CA ASN A 286 29.79 10.95 -12.28
C ASN A 286 31.27 10.76 -12.60
N ARG A 287 31.89 9.69 -12.09
CA ARG A 287 33.27 9.29 -12.32
C ARG A 287 33.38 7.76 -12.31
N PRO A 288 34.43 7.21 -12.99
CA PRO A 288 34.67 5.76 -13.01
C PRO A 288 34.72 5.17 -11.59
N GLY A 289 33.97 4.09 -11.35
CA GLY A 289 33.90 3.39 -10.07
C GLY A 289 33.05 4.05 -8.99
N ALA A 290 32.44 5.22 -9.21
CA ALA A 290 31.66 5.93 -8.19
C ALA A 290 30.51 5.11 -7.62
N LEU A 291 29.70 4.48 -8.46
CA LEU A 291 28.60 3.62 -8.02
C LEU A 291 29.11 2.36 -7.32
N HIS A 292 30.18 1.72 -7.85
CA HIS A 292 30.81 0.57 -7.21
C HIS A 292 31.27 0.90 -5.78
N ALA A 293 31.88 2.06 -5.58
CA ALA A 293 32.36 2.49 -4.27
C ALA A 293 31.23 2.72 -3.24
N LEU A 294 30.00 3.06 -3.71
CA LEU A 294 28.82 3.17 -2.86
C LEU A 294 28.20 1.81 -2.52
N LEU A 295 28.29 0.83 -3.42
CA LEU A 295 27.65 -0.48 -3.26
C LEU A 295 28.54 -1.50 -2.56
N GLU A 296 29.88 -1.36 -2.65
CA GLU A 296 30.85 -2.29 -2.06
C GLU A 296 30.66 -2.53 -0.55
N PRO A 297 30.35 -1.53 0.29
CA PRO A 297 30.11 -1.76 1.72
C PRO A 297 28.96 -2.73 2.01
N PHE A 298 27.85 -2.66 1.27
CA PHE A 298 26.72 -3.56 1.43
C PHE A 298 27.13 -5.01 1.17
N ALA A 299 27.83 -5.26 0.05
CA ALA A 299 28.29 -6.61 -0.32
C ALA A 299 29.29 -7.15 0.72
N ARG A 300 30.24 -6.35 1.18
CA ARG A 300 31.26 -6.76 2.14
C ARG A 300 30.68 -7.12 3.51
N HIS A 301 29.63 -6.44 3.96
CA HIS A 301 28.96 -6.71 5.23
C HIS A 301 27.77 -7.67 5.10
N GLY A 302 27.53 -8.24 3.90
CA GLY A 302 26.46 -9.20 3.67
C GLY A 302 25.05 -8.59 3.77
N VAL A 303 24.91 -7.27 3.58
CA VAL A 303 23.61 -6.59 3.53
C VAL A 303 23.02 -6.73 2.13
N ASN A 304 21.83 -7.30 2.04
CA ASN A 304 21.16 -7.50 0.78
C ASN A 304 20.56 -6.20 0.25
N LEU A 305 20.91 -5.85 -1.01
CA LEU A 305 20.31 -4.76 -1.76
C LEU A 305 19.13 -5.33 -2.55
N THR A 306 17.91 -4.99 -2.15
CA THR A 306 16.69 -5.51 -2.80
C THR A 306 16.28 -4.70 -4.02
N ARG A 307 16.80 -3.47 -4.14
CA ARG A 307 16.47 -2.57 -5.25
C ARG A 307 17.48 -1.48 -5.46
N ILE A 308 17.66 -1.10 -6.71
CA ILE A 308 18.39 0.09 -7.14
C ILE A 308 17.67 0.77 -8.31
N GLU A 309 17.47 2.08 -8.20
CA GLU A 309 16.93 2.92 -9.26
C GLU A 309 17.80 4.17 -9.43
N SER A 310 18.14 4.52 -10.65
CA SER A 310 18.93 5.70 -10.94
C SER A 310 18.08 6.79 -11.59
N ARG A 311 18.21 8.02 -11.08
CA ARG A 311 17.50 9.20 -11.61
C ARG A 311 18.47 10.33 -11.88
N PRO A 312 18.40 11.03 -13.04
CA PRO A 312 19.22 12.22 -13.27
C PRO A 312 19.02 13.24 -12.13
N SER A 313 20.11 13.75 -11.61
CA SER A 313 20.09 14.85 -10.66
C SER A 313 19.77 16.15 -11.40
N ARG A 314 18.80 16.92 -10.89
CA ARG A 314 18.51 18.25 -11.47
C ARG A 314 19.51 19.32 -11.04
N ARG A 315 20.53 18.95 -10.22
CA ARG A 315 21.51 19.89 -9.69
C ARG A 315 22.69 20.12 -10.63
N SER A 316 23.05 19.12 -11.42
CA SER A 316 24.18 19.16 -12.36
C SER A 316 23.89 18.24 -13.54
N ALA A 317 24.41 18.59 -14.72
CA ALA A 317 24.31 17.75 -15.90
C ALA A 317 25.10 16.45 -15.68
N TRP A 318 24.46 15.30 -15.94
CA TRP A 318 25.08 13.97 -15.85
C TRP A 318 25.36 13.44 -14.43
N ASP A 319 24.94 14.12 -13.36
CA ASP A 319 24.92 13.55 -12.01
C ASP A 319 23.65 12.76 -11.77
N TYR A 320 23.75 11.67 -11.00
CA TYR A 320 22.65 10.77 -10.73
C TYR A 320 22.34 10.66 -9.24
N ASN A 321 21.08 10.63 -8.93
CA ASN A 321 20.54 10.19 -7.65
C ASN A 321 20.25 8.68 -7.75
N PHE A 322 20.69 7.92 -6.76
CA PHE A 322 20.38 6.50 -6.63
C PHE A 322 19.44 6.30 -5.46
N PHE A 323 18.29 5.69 -5.74
CA PHE A 323 17.35 5.21 -4.74
C PHE A 323 17.65 3.74 -4.50
N LEU A 324 17.96 3.37 -3.27
CA LEU A 324 18.34 2.03 -2.87
C LEU A 324 17.39 1.53 -1.81
N ASP A 325 16.93 0.29 -1.93
CA ASP A 325 16.26 -0.40 -0.84
C ASP A 325 17.14 -1.56 -0.37
N VAL A 326 17.37 -1.62 0.93
CA VAL A 326 18.23 -2.62 1.59
C VAL A 326 17.50 -3.29 2.73
N GLU A 327 17.82 -4.54 3.01
CA GLU A 327 17.30 -5.26 4.17
C GLU A 327 17.92 -4.75 5.47
N GLY A 328 17.11 -4.69 6.53
CA GLY A 328 17.50 -4.26 7.87
C GLY A 328 17.02 -2.85 8.22
N HIS A 329 17.20 -2.50 9.50
CA HIS A 329 16.86 -1.20 10.06
C HIS A 329 18.12 -0.33 10.19
N ALA A 330 18.04 0.96 9.82
CA ALA A 330 19.18 1.88 9.79
C ALA A 330 19.89 2.06 11.16
N GLU A 331 19.19 1.82 12.27
CA GLU A 331 19.72 1.95 13.63
C GLU A 331 20.31 0.63 14.17
N GLU A 332 20.19 -0.48 13.44
CA GLU A 332 20.63 -1.80 13.88
C GLU A 332 21.83 -2.29 13.04
N ALA A 333 22.76 -3.00 13.70
CA ALA A 333 23.86 -3.66 13.00
C ALA A 333 23.33 -4.90 12.20
N PRO A 334 23.90 -5.25 11.06
CA PRO A 334 25.09 -4.64 10.46
C PRO A 334 24.80 -3.37 9.64
N LEU A 335 23.52 -3.06 9.33
CA LEU A 335 23.17 -1.98 8.40
C LEU A 335 23.64 -0.61 8.90
N ARG A 336 23.49 -0.31 10.18
CA ARG A 336 23.99 0.97 10.75
C ARG A 336 25.46 1.25 10.37
N ASP A 337 26.31 0.26 10.56
CA ASP A 337 27.74 0.40 10.32
C ASP A 337 28.04 0.58 8.83
N VAL A 338 27.31 -0.11 7.97
CA VAL A 338 27.37 0.06 6.50
C VAL A 338 26.95 1.47 6.10
N LEU A 339 25.86 1.99 6.68
CA LEU A 339 25.35 3.32 6.33
C LEU A 339 26.31 4.44 6.74
N GLU A 340 27.05 4.30 7.84
CA GLU A 340 28.11 5.24 8.22
C GLU A 340 29.23 5.27 7.18
N GLU A 341 29.64 4.11 6.69
CA GLU A 341 30.66 4.01 5.67
C GLU A 341 30.18 4.58 4.32
N VAL A 342 28.96 4.23 3.87
CA VAL A 342 28.40 4.79 2.65
C VAL A 342 28.26 6.30 2.74
N ARG A 343 27.82 6.83 3.90
CA ARG A 343 27.73 8.28 4.15
C ARG A 343 29.08 8.98 3.99
N SER A 344 30.16 8.35 4.45
CA SER A 344 31.51 8.92 4.34
C SER A 344 32.04 9.00 2.90
N ARG A 345 31.52 8.14 2.00
CA ARG A 345 31.93 8.04 0.60
C ARG A 345 31.02 8.80 -0.36
N ALA A 346 29.76 9.04 0.04
CA ALA A 346 28.76 9.66 -0.82
C ALA A 346 28.93 11.19 -0.88
N GLY A 347 28.70 11.78 -2.04
CA GLY A 347 28.57 13.23 -2.19
C GLY A 347 27.25 13.76 -1.60
N PHE A 348 26.21 12.93 -1.59
CA PHE A 348 24.94 13.16 -0.90
C PHE A 348 24.42 11.84 -0.34
N PHE A 349 23.91 11.86 0.89
CA PHE A 349 23.36 10.70 1.58
C PHE A 349 22.15 11.09 2.43
N ARG A 350 21.06 10.36 2.26
CA ARG A 350 19.85 10.49 3.10
C ARG A 350 19.17 9.15 3.28
N VAL A 351 18.82 8.80 4.51
CA VAL A 351 17.87 7.74 4.81
C VAL A 351 16.47 8.31 4.57
N LEU A 352 15.71 7.70 3.67
CA LEU A 352 14.32 8.06 3.37
C LEU A 352 13.35 7.43 4.37
N GLY A 353 13.72 6.29 4.95
CA GLY A 353 12.96 5.60 5.98
C GLY A 353 13.45 4.19 6.21
N SER A 354 13.31 3.72 7.44
CA SER A 354 13.36 2.31 7.79
C SER A 354 11.97 1.91 8.25
N TYR A 355 11.44 0.81 7.75
CA TYR A 355 10.05 0.42 7.95
C TYR A 355 9.88 -1.10 7.90
N PRO A 356 8.83 -1.64 8.57
CA PRO A 356 8.57 -3.07 8.56
C PRO A 356 8.36 -3.62 7.15
N CYS A 357 8.96 -4.78 6.87
CA CYS A 357 8.58 -5.55 5.69
C CYS A 357 7.09 -5.92 5.78
N PRO A 358 6.34 -5.87 4.66
CA PRO A 358 4.92 -6.19 4.64
C PRO A 358 4.63 -7.55 5.27
N VAL A 359 3.56 -7.61 6.08
CA VAL A 359 3.02 -8.84 6.64
C VAL A 359 1.71 -9.10 5.93
N TYR A 360 1.77 -9.81 4.78
CA TYR A 360 0.69 -10.10 3.83
C TYR A 360 -0.08 -8.87 3.29
#